data_27c86c9c430d0d35b8e26dbfed48d7a2
#
_entry.id   27c86c9c430d0d35b8e26dbfed48d7a2
#
_cell.length_a   1.000
_cell.length_b   1.000
_cell.length_c   1.000
_cell.angle_alpha   90.00
_cell.angle_beta   90.00
_cell.angle_gamma   90.00
#
_symmetry.space_group_name_H-M   'P 1'
#
loop_
_entity.id
_entity.type
_entity.pdbx_description
1 polymer ?
#
loop_
_entity_poly.entity_id
_entity_poly.type
_entity_poly.pdbx_seq_one_letter_code
_entity_poly.pdbx_strand_id
1 'polypeptide(L)'
;MSWLDELFFPRRCPVCRDIVSPLGEMICDTCRKNFRLVADKGCLKCGRLLLNEEKEYCEDCMRMKRCIVRSLTGYDYRQEWVHKMIFHVKYHNERQLLDYPCSEAAHEYRDTIMRWQCDCLIPIPLHPSRQKKRGFNQAEEIARRIGEDWSLPIDTKVLIRVKKTRPQKDLDSATRQKNLEDAFTADKKRAQAYKRVILVDDIYTTGSTMESCAKALLAAGVQQVYGFALSSGRDEA
;
A
#
# COMPACT_ATOMS: atom_id res chain seq x y z
N MET A 1 8.31 17.51 14.80
CA MET A 1 9.05 18.68 14.27
C MET A 1 8.70 19.86 15.16
N SER A 2 9.68 20.72 15.51
CA SER A 2 9.37 21.94 16.27
C SER A 2 8.73 22.96 15.35
N TRP A 3 7.99 23.93 15.89
CA TRP A 3 7.38 25.01 15.09
C TRP A 3 8.44 25.85 14.34
N LEU A 4 9.67 25.89 14.84
CA LEU A 4 10.83 26.53 14.18
C LEU A 4 11.24 25.75 12.91
N ASP A 5 11.20 24.42 12.94
CA ASP A 5 11.53 23.61 11.77
C ASP A 5 10.50 23.84 10.64
N GLU A 6 9.23 24.03 10.98
CA GLU A 6 8.18 24.29 10.01
C GLU A 6 8.27 25.72 9.41
N LEU A 7 8.86 26.68 10.14
CA LEU A 7 9.08 28.03 9.62
C LEU A 7 10.18 28.05 8.53
N PHE A 8 11.24 27.29 8.70
CA PHE A 8 12.35 27.24 7.74
C PHE A 8 12.14 26.17 6.65
N PHE A 9 11.45 25.07 6.96
CA PHE A 9 11.15 23.97 6.07
C PHE A 9 9.64 23.66 6.09
N PRO A 10 8.82 24.54 5.54
CA PRO A 10 7.37 24.40 5.62
C PRO A 10 6.91 23.13 4.91
N ARG A 11 5.97 22.44 5.55
CA ARG A 11 5.34 21.25 5.01
C ARG A 11 4.59 21.57 3.71
N ARG A 12 4.73 20.71 2.71
CA ARG A 12 3.96 20.82 1.47
C ARG A 12 2.73 19.92 1.51
N CYS A 13 1.61 20.49 1.05
CA CYS A 13 0.35 19.77 0.94
C CYS A 13 0.48 18.57 -0.02
N PRO A 14 0.03 17.36 0.36
CA PRO A 14 0.09 16.18 -0.51
C PRO A 14 -0.78 16.32 -1.76
N VAL A 15 -1.75 17.23 -1.77
CA VAL A 15 -2.70 17.43 -2.87
C VAL A 15 -2.26 18.55 -3.82
N CYS A 16 -2.20 19.82 -3.36
CA CYS A 16 -1.88 20.97 -4.22
C CYS A 16 -0.39 21.26 -4.32
N ARG A 17 0.44 20.71 -3.43
CA ARG A 17 1.89 20.94 -3.36
C ARG A 17 2.31 22.31 -2.84
N ASP A 18 1.37 23.16 -2.52
CA ASP A 18 1.62 24.44 -1.86
C ASP A 18 2.04 24.25 -0.39
N ILE A 19 2.56 25.29 0.21
CA ILE A 19 2.84 25.32 1.66
C ILE A 19 1.51 25.12 2.39
N VAL A 20 1.49 24.18 3.35
CA VAL A 20 0.29 23.92 4.15
C VAL A 20 -0.07 25.13 5.00
N SER A 21 -1.33 25.52 4.95
CA SER A 21 -1.90 26.58 5.78
C SER A 21 -3.20 26.09 6.43
N PRO A 22 -3.36 26.29 7.74
CA PRO A 22 -2.43 26.91 8.69
C PRO A 22 -1.20 26.05 8.98
N LEU A 23 -0.14 26.67 9.53
CA LEU A 23 1.07 25.95 9.97
C LEU A 23 0.72 24.95 11.06
N GLY A 24 1.41 23.80 11.06
CA GLY A 24 1.15 22.68 11.98
C GLY A 24 0.19 21.63 11.43
N GLU A 25 -0.57 21.94 10.39
CA GLU A 25 -1.44 20.97 9.72
C GLU A 25 -0.67 20.10 8.72
N MET A 26 -1.26 18.95 8.34
CA MET A 26 -0.66 18.03 7.35
C MET A 26 -1.18 18.26 5.93
N ILE A 27 -2.29 18.98 5.80
CA ILE A 27 -3.00 19.25 4.53
C ILE A 27 -3.71 20.60 4.61
N CYS A 28 -3.83 21.31 3.50
CA CYS A 28 -4.60 22.54 3.43
C CYS A 28 -6.09 22.28 3.65
N ASP A 29 -6.79 23.19 4.33
CA ASP A 29 -8.23 23.06 4.60
C ASP A 29 -9.08 22.91 3.33
N THR A 30 -8.72 23.62 2.26
CA THR A 30 -9.38 23.50 0.96
C THR A 30 -9.19 22.11 0.36
N CYS A 31 -7.99 21.54 0.48
CA CYS A 31 -7.68 20.23 -0.07
C CYS A 31 -8.33 19.11 0.74
N ARG A 32 -8.43 19.26 2.06
CA ARG A 32 -9.08 18.30 2.96
C ARG A 32 -10.54 18.04 2.56
N LYS A 33 -11.26 19.05 2.10
CA LYS A 33 -12.65 18.92 1.65
C LYS A 33 -12.83 17.97 0.46
N ASN A 34 -11.80 17.84 -0.37
CA ASN A 34 -11.81 17.00 -1.59
C ASN A 34 -11.04 15.69 -1.43
N PHE A 35 -10.51 15.44 -0.24
CA PHE A 35 -9.77 14.24 0.07
C PHE A 35 -10.74 13.08 0.33
N ARG A 36 -10.72 12.03 -0.51
CA ARG A 36 -11.67 10.92 -0.41
C ARG A 36 -10.95 9.58 -0.46
N LEU A 37 -11.19 8.77 0.55
CA LEU A 37 -10.84 7.36 0.60
C LEU A 37 -11.79 6.52 -0.25
N VAL A 38 -11.33 5.35 -0.66
CA VAL A 38 -12.18 4.33 -1.31
C VAL A 38 -13.23 3.81 -0.32
N ALA A 39 -12.83 3.56 0.92
CA ALA A 39 -13.66 3.11 2.04
C ALA A 39 -14.64 1.98 1.64
N ASP A 40 -15.93 2.17 1.91
CA ASP A 40 -16.98 1.18 1.65
C ASP A 40 -17.28 0.94 0.16
N LYS A 41 -16.74 1.77 -0.74
CA LYS A 41 -16.91 1.62 -2.20
C LYS A 41 -15.91 0.66 -2.83
N GLY A 42 -15.11 0.00 -2.04
CA GLY A 42 -14.09 -0.94 -2.48
C GLY A 42 -14.61 -2.37 -2.65
N CYS A 43 -14.06 -3.09 -3.64
CA CYS A 43 -14.26 -4.53 -3.78
C CYS A 43 -13.97 -5.26 -2.47
N LEU A 44 -14.90 -6.09 -1.98
CA LEU A 44 -14.78 -6.81 -0.71
C LEU A 44 -13.58 -7.76 -0.66
N LYS A 45 -13.00 -8.15 -1.80
CA LYS A 45 -11.84 -9.03 -1.87
C LYS A 45 -10.52 -8.25 -1.97
N CYS A 46 -10.39 -7.34 -2.94
CA CYS A 46 -9.12 -6.68 -3.23
C CYS A 46 -9.07 -5.19 -2.83
N GLY A 47 -10.18 -4.61 -2.36
CA GLY A 47 -10.27 -3.21 -1.94
C GLY A 47 -10.30 -2.19 -3.08
N ARG A 48 -10.16 -2.60 -4.35
CA ARG A 48 -10.18 -1.70 -5.50
C ARG A 48 -11.52 -0.98 -5.60
N LEU A 49 -11.52 0.32 -5.90
CA LEU A 49 -12.74 1.10 -6.08
C LEU A 49 -13.63 0.49 -7.17
N LEU A 50 -14.89 0.25 -6.83
CA LEU A 50 -15.93 -0.20 -7.75
C LEU A 50 -16.65 1.01 -8.36
N LEU A 51 -16.88 0.99 -9.67
CA LEU A 51 -17.66 2.03 -10.36
C LEU A 51 -19.17 1.80 -10.22
N ASN A 52 -19.58 0.54 -10.09
CA ASN A 52 -20.97 0.17 -9.83
C ASN A 52 -21.14 -0.16 -8.34
N GLU A 53 -21.90 0.66 -7.63
CA GLU A 53 -22.15 0.53 -6.18
C GLU A 53 -23.00 -0.71 -5.82
N GLU A 54 -23.66 -1.35 -6.80
CA GLU A 54 -24.42 -2.58 -6.58
C GLU A 54 -23.52 -3.84 -6.54
N LYS A 55 -22.27 -3.74 -7.06
CA LYS A 55 -21.32 -4.85 -7.06
C LYS A 55 -20.55 -4.92 -5.74
N GLU A 56 -20.42 -6.11 -5.18
CA GLU A 56 -19.56 -6.39 -4.04
C GLU A 56 -18.12 -6.74 -4.46
N TYR A 57 -17.93 -7.28 -5.66
CA TYR A 57 -16.66 -7.75 -6.19
C TYR A 57 -16.36 -7.18 -7.56
N CYS A 58 -15.10 -6.85 -7.81
CA CYS A 58 -14.63 -6.48 -9.13
C CYS A 58 -14.56 -7.72 -10.05
N GLU A 59 -14.55 -7.52 -11.36
CA GLU A 59 -14.53 -8.61 -12.33
C GLU A 59 -13.34 -9.54 -12.19
N ASP A 60 -12.14 -8.98 -11.92
CA ASP A 60 -10.94 -9.78 -11.65
C ASP A 60 -11.13 -10.73 -10.45
N CYS A 61 -11.77 -10.25 -9.39
CA CYS A 61 -11.99 -11.06 -8.18
C CYS A 61 -13.11 -12.09 -8.33
N MET A 62 -14.07 -11.85 -9.24
CA MET A 62 -15.06 -12.86 -9.60
C MET A 62 -14.46 -13.98 -10.46
N ARG A 63 -13.52 -13.64 -11.35
CA ARG A 63 -12.91 -14.60 -12.29
C ARG A 63 -11.72 -15.37 -11.70
N MET A 64 -10.94 -14.75 -10.81
CA MET A 64 -9.68 -15.31 -10.31
C MET A 64 -9.78 -15.71 -8.85
N LYS A 65 -9.43 -16.98 -8.56
CA LYS A 65 -9.24 -17.43 -7.17
C LYS A 65 -7.95 -16.82 -6.61
N ARG A 66 -8.08 -16.06 -5.53
CA ARG A 66 -6.95 -15.41 -4.84
C ARG A 66 -6.69 -16.07 -3.51
N CYS A 67 -5.42 -16.22 -3.15
CA CYS A 67 -5.01 -16.77 -1.85
C CYS A 67 -5.03 -15.73 -0.72
N ILE A 68 -4.98 -14.43 -1.03
CA ILE A 68 -5.19 -13.35 -0.07
C ILE A 68 -6.62 -13.41 0.44
N VAL A 69 -6.83 -13.31 1.77
CA VAL A 69 -8.16 -13.35 2.39
C VAL A 69 -8.96 -12.12 1.98
N ARG A 70 -8.44 -10.93 2.24
CA ARG A 70 -9.03 -9.63 1.90
C ARG A 70 -7.93 -8.57 1.82
N SER A 71 -8.12 -7.57 0.96
CA SER A 71 -7.27 -6.39 0.93
C SER A 71 -8.11 -5.11 1.06
N LEU A 72 -7.48 -4.06 1.57
CA LEU A 72 -8.01 -2.70 1.59
C LEU A 72 -7.14 -1.80 0.73
N THR A 73 -7.74 -0.77 0.15
CA THR A 73 -7.00 0.27 -0.57
C THR A 73 -7.46 1.64 -0.12
N GLY A 74 -6.50 2.55 0.08
CA GLY A 74 -6.78 3.89 0.57
C GLY A 74 -7.43 4.76 -0.50
N TYR A 75 -6.77 4.95 -1.64
CA TYR A 75 -7.14 5.97 -2.62
C TYR A 75 -7.22 5.43 -4.05
N ASP A 76 -8.03 6.11 -4.86
CA ASP A 76 -8.05 5.89 -6.31
C ASP A 76 -6.79 6.52 -6.96
N TYR A 77 -5.93 5.69 -7.52
CA TYR A 77 -4.69 6.11 -8.17
C TYR A 77 -4.90 7.01 -9.41
N ARG A 78 -6.10 7.01 -10.01
CA ARG A 78 -6.45 7.90 -11.14
C ARG A 78 -6.69 9.34 -10.72
N GLN A 79 -6.87 9.61 -9.42
CA GLN A 79 -6.90 10.97 -8.93
C GLN A 79 -5.52 11.60 -9.15
N GLU A 80 -5.48 12.75 -9.81
CA GLU A 80 -4.24 13.40 -10.24
C GLU A 80 -3.28 13.65 -9.06
N TRP A 81 -3.83 14.06 -7.90
CA TRP A 81 -3.01 14.30 -6.72
C TRP A 81 -2.38 13.01 -6.16
N VAL A 82 -3.10 11.87 -6.19
CA VAL A 82 -2.56 10.57 -5.74
C VAL A 82 -1.39 10.15 -6.61
N HIS A 83 -1.57 10.26 -7.93
CA HIS A 83 -0.51 9.96 -8.89
C HIS A 83 0.71 10.87 -8.69
N LYS A 84 0.51 12.19 -8.56
CA LYS A 84 1.58 13.18 -8.32
C LYS A 84 2.28 12.90 -6.99
N MET A 85 1.53 12.69 -5.91
CA MET A 85 2.08 12.38 -4.59
C MET A 85 2.99 11.14 -4.64
N ILE A 86 2.50 10.03 -5.17
CA ILE A 86 3.29 8.79 -5.27
C ILE A 86 4.51 8.98 -6.18
N PHE A 87 4.40 9.76 -7.25
CA PHE A 87 5.53 10.10 -8.10
C PHE A 87 6.61 10.87 -7.32
N HIS A 88 6.23 11.90 -6.57
CA HIS A 88 7.16 12.68 -5.77
C HIS A 88 7.81 11.88 -4.64
N VAL A 89 7.04 11.02 -3.97
CA VAL A 89 7.60 10.07 -3.01
C VAL A 89 8.64 9.18 -3.68
N LYS A 90 8.32 8.59 -4.85
CA LYS A 90 9.20 7.62 -5.53
C LYS A 90 10.47 8.21 -6.11
N TYR A 91 10.42 9.44 -6.62
CA TYR A 91 11.50 10.00 -7.45
C TYR A 91 12.14 11.26 -6.90
N HIS A 92 11.48 11.94 -5.94
CA HIS A 92 11.97 13.17 -5.31
C HIS A 92 12.22 13.04 -3.81
N ASN A 93 12.08 11.82 -3.26
CA ASN A 93 12.31 11.51 -1.83
C ASN A 93 11.44 12.33 -0.86
N GLU A 94 10.27 12.80 -1.31
CA GLU A 94 9.35 13.61 -0.51
C GLU A 94 8.43 12.72 0.35
N ARG A 95 9.02 11.95 1.27
CA ARG A 95 8.30 10.94 2.08
C ARG A 95 7.25 11.54 3.01
N GLN A 96 7.44 12.77 3.44
CA GLN A 96 6.48 13.49 4.29
C GLN A 96 5.09 13.66 3.65
N LEU A 97 5.00 13.55 2.32
CA LEU A 97 3.69 13.56 1.63
C LEU A 97 2.81 12.37 1.99
N LEU A 98 3.39 11.30 2.55
CA LEU A 98 2.66 10.12 3.02
C LEU A 98 2.00 10.34 4.39
N ASP A 99 2.41 11.35 5.16
CA ASP A 99 1.99 11.51 6.56
C ASP A 99 0.47 11.60 6.67
N TYR A 100 -0.16 12.58 6.02
CA TYR A 100 -1.62 12.74 6.06
C TYR A 100 -2.39 11.58 5.41
N PRO A 101 -2.08 11.14 4.17
CA PRO A 101 -2.78 10.02 3.55
C PRO A 101 -2.71 8.70 4.34
N CYS A 102 -1.58 8.42 4.98
CA CYS A 102 -1.46 7.23 5.81
C CYS A 102 -2.26 7.36 7.11
N SER A 103 -2.23 8.52 7.77
CA SER A 103 -3.01 8.77 8.99
C SER A 103 -4.51 8.65 8.74
N GLU A 104 -5.03 9.27 7.67
CA GLU A 104 -6.45 9.15 7.29
C GLU A 104 -6.85 7.70 6.98
N ALA A 105 -6.04 7.00 6.19
CA ALA A 105 -6.32 5.60 5.87
C ALA A 105 -6.22 4.69 7.12
N ALA A 106 -5.28 4.96 8.01
CA ALA A 106 -5.13 4.22 9.25
C ALA A 106 -6.33 4.42 10.17
N HIS A 107 -6.83 5.64 10.29
CA HIS A 107 -8.03 5.96 11.06
C HIS A 107 -9.26 5.28 10.49
N GLU A 108 -9.52 5.43 9.19
CA GLU A 108 -10.68 4.87 8.50
C GLU A 108 -10.77 3.34 8.62
N TYR A 109 -9.64 2.65 8.45
CA TYR A 109 -9.63 1.18 8.43
C TYR A 109 -9.33 0.54 9.78
N ARG A 110 -9.12 1.31 10.85
CA ARG A 110 -8.72 0.80 12.16
C ARG A 110 -9.58 -0.35 12.64
N ASP A 111 -10.90 -0.19 12.68
CA ASP A 111 -11.80 -1.22 13.17
C ASP A 111 -11.78 -2.49 12.34
N THR A 112 -11.63 -2.36 11.04
CA THR A 112 -11.52 -3.51 10.13
C THR A 112 -10.21 -4.26 10.35
N ILE A 113 -9.10 -3.54 10.49
CA ILE A 113 -7.78 -4.13 10.77
C ILE A 113 -7.75 -4.83 12.13
N MET A 114 -8.33 -4.22 13.16
CA MET A 114 -8.40 -4.84 14.48
C MET A 114 -9.20 -6.15 14.47
N ARG A 115 -10.29 -6.23 13.70
CA ARG A 115 -11.05 -7.48 13.51
C ARG A 115 -10.24 -8.59 12.80
N TRP A 116 -9.26 -8.27 11.99
CA TRP A 116 -8.42 -9.27 11.33
C TRP A 116 -7.46 -9.97 12.29
N GLN A 117 -7.13 -9.34 13.43
CA GLN A 117 -6.24 -9.89 14.47
C GLN A 117 -4.90 -10.35 13.86
N CYS A 118 -4.29 -9.53 13.06
CA CYS A 118 -3.01 -9.82 12.43
C CYS A 118 -1.85 -9.61 13.40
N ASP A 119 -0.78 -10.38 13.22
CA ASP A 119 0.38 -10.38 14.09
C ASP A 119 1.39 -9.29 13.70
N CYS A 120 1.50 -8.98 12.39
CA CYS A 120 2.43 -7.95 11.91
C CYS A 120 2.07 -7.43 10.51
N LEU A 121 2.70 -6.30 10.15
CA LEU A 121 2.75 -5.73 8.81
C LEU A 121 4.02 -6.21 8.09
N ILE A 122 3.88 -6.63 6.84
CA ILE A 122 4.99 -7.05 5.98
C ILE A 122 5.00 -6.17 4.74
N PRO A 123 5.89 -5.16 4.67
CA PRO A 123 6.02 -4.34 3.47
C PRO A 123 6.60 -5.16 2.32
N ILE A 124 5.99 -5.06 1.14
CA ILE A 124 6.47 -5.74 -0.06
C ILE A 124 7.86 -5.20 -0.42
N PRO A 125 8.89 -6.08 -0.52
CA PRO A 125 10.26 -5.64 -0.74
C PRO A 125 10.49 -5.20 -2.19
N LEU A 126 11.28 -4.14 -2.34
CA LEU A 126 11.86 -3.77 -3.62
C LEU A 126 13.01 -4.72 -3.98
N HIS A 127 13.27 -4.87 -5.28
CA HIS A 127 14.52 -5.51 -5.70
C HIS A 127 15.73 -4.67 -5.22
N PRO A 128 16.84 -5.29 -4.74
CA PRO A 128 17.99 -4.59 -4.19
C PRO A 128 18.52 -3.45 -5.07
N SER A 129 18.54 -3.63 -6.40
CA SER A 129 18.96 -2.58 -7.33
C SER A 129 18.05 -1.36 -7.34
N ARG A 130 16.72 -1.54 -7.15
CA ARG A 130 15.77 -0.42 -7.03
C ARG A 130 15.89 0.26 -5.69
N GLN A 131 16.08 -0.52 -4.63
CA GLN A 131 16.29 0.02 -3.29
C GLN A 131 17.56 0.86 -3.21
N LYS A 132 18.67 0.36 -3.80
CA LYS A 132 19.93 1.12 -3.90
C LYS A 132 19.77 2.43 -4.69
N LYS A 133 19.03 2.41 -5.81
CA LYS A 133 18.79 3.62 -6.63
C LYS A 133 17.89 4.63 -5.93
N ARG A 134 16.90 4.18 -5.16
CA ARG A 134 15.86 5.01 -4.53
C ARG A 134 16.23 5.43 -3.11
N GLY A 135 17.06 4.64 -2.41
CA GLY A 135 17.48 4.85 -1.03
C GLY A 135 16.49 4.33 0.03
N PHE A 136 15.25 4.02 -0.35
CA PHE A 136 14.21 3.55 0.57
C PHE A 136 13.16 2.68 -0.13
N ASN A 137 12.33 1.99 0.65
CA ASN A 137 11.16 1.24 0.19
C ASN A 137 9.86 1.97 0.57
N GLN A 138 9.01 2.31 -0.42
CA GLN A 138 7.76 3.03 -0.18
C GLN A 138 6.77 2.23 0.67
N ALA A 139 6.68 0.93 0.42
CA ALA A 139 5.82 0.07 1.20
C ALA A 139 6.24 0.04 2.68
N GLU A 140 7.54 0.11 2.96
CA GLU A 140 8.08 0.22 4.33
C GLU A 140 7.75 1.58 4.95
N GLU A 141 7.87 2.68 4.20
CA GLU A 141 7.50 4.02 4.66
C GLU A 141 6.00 4.13 5.00
N ILE A 142 5.15 3.47 4.20
CA ILE A 142 3.71 3.39 4.46
C ILE A 142 3.47 2.52 5.70
N ALA A 143 4.07 1.32 5.76
CA ALA A 143 3.88 0.40 6.87
C ALA A 143 4.29 1.02 8.23
N ARG A 144 5.37 1.84 8.28
CA ARG A 144 5.79 2.53 9.50
C ARG A 144 4.71 3.49 10.01
N ARG A 145 4.10 4.28 9.12
CA ARG A 145 3.07 5.25 9.48
C ARG A 145 1.79 4.58 9.97
N ILE A 146 1.25 3.64 9.19
CA ILE A 146 0.00 2.96 9.56
C ILE A 146 0.19 1.99 10.74
N GLY A 147 1.40 1.44 10.90
CA GLY A 147 1.71 0.48 11.96
C GLY A 147 1.66 1.10 13.36
N GLU A 148 2.02 2.37 13.50
CA GLU A 148 1.90 3.12 14.75
C GLU A 148 0.42 3.23 15.16
N ASP A 149 -0.45 3.65 14.24
CA ASP A 149 -1.89 3.80 14.50
C ASP A 149 -2.59 2.47 14.76
N TRP A 150 -2.20 1.41 14.05
CA TRP A 150 -2.77 0.06 14.21
C TRP A 150 -2.14 -0.74 15.34
N SER A 151 -1.09 -0.22 15.98
CA SER A 151 -0.32 -0.91 17.02
C SER A 151 0.19 -2.29 16.56
N LEU A 152 0.60 -2.40 15.29
CA LEU A 152 1.13 -3.61 14.69
C LEU A 152 2.64 -3.48 14.43
N PRO A 153 3.44 -4.48 14.84
CA PRO A 153 4.88 -4.51 14.52
C PRO A 153 5.09 -4.69 13.01
N ILE A 154 6.29 -4.35 12.54
CA ILE A 154 6.68 -4.44 11.14
C ILE A 154 7.84 -5.41 11.00
N ASP A 155 7.71 -6.42 10.13
CA ASP A 155 8.84 -7.27 9.75
C ASP A 155 9.23 -7.05 8.28
N THR A 156 10.38 -6.41 8.07
CA THR A 156 10.95 -6.12 6.75
C THR A 156 11.86 -7.22 6.23
N LYS A 157 12.07 -8.29 7.00
CA LYS A 157 13.06 -9.35 6.71
C LYS A 157 12.44 -10.70 6.37
N VAL A 158 11.15 -10.89 6.70
CA VAL A 158 10.47 -12.17 6.45
C VAL A 158 10.26 -12.43 4.96
N LEU A 159 9.99 -11.39 4.17
CA LEU A 159 9.74 -11.49 2.73
C LEU A 159 10.93 -10.93 1.94
N ILE A 160 11.43 -11.70 0.98
CA ILE A 160 12.64 -11.37 0.22
C ILE A 160 12.31 -11.42 -1.28
N ARG A 161 12.73 -10.39 -2.02
CA ARG A 161 12.61 -10.37 -3.48
C ARG A 161 13.90 -10.87 -4.11
N VAL A 162 13.84 -12.04 -4.78
CA VAL A 162 15.01 -12.74 -5.32
C VAL A 162 15.25 -12.49 -6.81
N LYS A 163 14.20 -12.14 -7.59
CA LYS A 163 14.34 -11.89 -9.04
C LYS A 163 14.20 -10.40 -9.38
N LYS A 164 15.04 -9.91 -10.30
CA LYS A 164 14.88 -8.61 -10.96
C LYS A 164 13.84 -8.74 -12.08
N THR A 165 12.61 -8.33 -11.79
CA THR A 165 11.51 -8.37 -12.77
C THR A 165 11.45 -7.07 -13.58
N ARG A 166 10.92 -7.12 -14.83
CA ARG A 166 10.67 -5.92 -15.65
C ARG A 166 9.66 -4.99 -14.95
N PRO A 167 9.70 -3.67 -15.20
CA PRO A 167 8.70 -2.75 -14.68
C PRO A 167 7.29 -3.18 -15.11
N GLN A 168 6.36 -3.29 -14.16
CA GLN A 168 5.01 -3.80 -14.43
C GLN A 168 4.18 -2.90 -15.36
N LYS A 169 4.47 -1.60 -15.39
CA LYS A 169 3.78 -0.65 -16.27
C LYS A 169 3.97 -0.92 -17.77
N ASP A 170 5.01 -1.69 -18.13
CA ASP A 170 5.37 -2.00 -19.52
C ASP A 170 4.86 -3.39 -19.95
N LEU A 171 4.03 -4.07 -19.13
CA LEU A 171 3.59 -5.45 -19.33
C LEU A 171 2.06 -5.56 -19.28
N ASP A 172 1.49 -6.48 -20.08
CA ASP A 172 0.09 -6.90 -19.96
C ASP A 172 -0.15 -7.78 -18.71
N SER A 173 -1.43 -8.07 -18.40
CA SER A 173 -1.82 -8.79 -17.19
C SER A 173 -1.22 -10.21 -17.09
N ALA A 174 -1.23 -10.97 -18.19
CA ALA A 174 -0.73 -12.35 -18.22
C ALA A 174 0.80 -12.38 -18.08
N THR A 175 1.49 -11.47 -18.76
CA THR A 175 2.95 -11.33 -18.68
C THR A 175 3.38 -10.82 -17.30
N ARG A 176 2.57 -9.97 -16.63
CA ARG A 176 2.83 -9.55 -15.23
C ARG A 176 2.83 -10.74 -14.28
N GLN A 177 1.89 -11.67 -14.44
CA GLN A 177 1.80 -12.86 -13.59
C GLN A 177 3.03 -13.75 -13.77
N LYS A 178 3.40 -14.10 -15.01
CA LYS A 178 4.61 -14.89 -15.32
C LYS A 178 5.90 -14.21 -14.85
N ASN A 179 5.98 -12.88 -15.00
CA ASN A 179 7.15 -12.10 -14.57
C ASN A 179 7.38 -12.13 -13.05
N LEU A 180 6.34 -12.43 -12.28
CA LEU A 180 6.37 -12.49 -10.81
C LEU A 180 6.42 -13.91 -10.24
N GLU A 181 6.32 -14.94 -11.07
CA GLU A 181 6.51 -16.33 -10.63
C GLU A 181 7.90 -16.49 -10.03
N ASP A 182 7.95 -17.01 -8.80
CA ASP A 182 9.17 -17.17 -7.98
C ASP A 182 9.99 -15.86 -7.81
N ALA A 183 9.38 -14.69 -7.93
CA ALA A 183 10.08 -13.44 -7.68
C ALA A 183 10.30 -13.16 -6.20
N PHE A 184 9.52 -13.81 -5.34
CA PHE A 184 9.57 -13.64 -3.90
C PHE A 184 9.76 -14.99 -3.20
N THR A 185 10.49 -14.96 -2.09
CA THR A 185 10.63 -16.08 -1.15
C THR A 185 10.45 -15.54 0.27
N ALA A 186 10.10 -16.43 1.21
CA ALA A 186 9.96 -16.07 2.61
C ALA A 186 10.96 -16.83 3.48
N ASP A 187 11.51 -16.17 4.48
CA ASP A 187 12.27 -16.80 5.55
C ASP A 187 11.33 -17.66 6.41
N LYS A 188 11.45 -18.98 6.29
CA LYS A 188 10.57 -19.93 6.99
C LYS A 188 10.60 -19.76 8.51
N LYS A 189 11.78 -19.52 9.09
CA LYS A 189 11.93 -19.38 10.55
C LYS A 189 11.18 -18.15 11.05
N ARG A 190 11.25 -17.05 10.32
CA ARG A 190 10.50 -15.82 10.65
C ARG A 190 9.01 -15.99 10.39
N ALA A 191 8.64 -16.56 9.24
CA ALA A 191 7.25 -16.73 8.83
C ALA A 191 6.46 -17.60 9.83
N GLN A 192 7.06 -18.62 10.41
CA GLN A 192 6.44 -19.48 11.42
C GLN A 192 6.08 -18.78 12.74
N ALA A 193 6.63 -17.58 13.00
CA ALA A 193 6.25 -16.79 14.15
C ALA A 193 4.87 -16.12 13.99
N TYR A 194 4.33 -16.10 12.76
CA TYR A 194 3.12 -15.37 12.42
C TYR A 194 2.01 -16.30 11.92
N LYS A 195 0.79 -16.11 12.43
CA LYS A 195 -0.41 -16.80 11.94
C LYS A 195 -1.11 -15.97 10.85
N ARG A 196 -1.29 -14.67 11.10
CA ARG A 196 -1.99 -13.74 10.23
C ARG A 196 -1.14 -12.50 10.00
N VAL A 197 -0.98 -12.12 8.74
CA VAL A 197 -0.14 -10.97 8.38
C VAL A 197 -0.84 -10.05 7.39
N ILE A 198 -0.43 -8.79 7.35
CA ILE A 198 -0.89 -7.82 6.36
C ILE A 198 0.28 -7.45 5.45
N LEU A 199 0.18 -7.77 4.17
CA LEU A 199 1.08 -7.25 3.13
C LEU A 199 0.77 -5.78 2.88
N VAL A 200 1.81 -4.94 2.83
CA VAL A 200 1.68 -3.50 2.54
C VAL A 200 2.35 -3.16 1.22
N ASP A 201 1.66 -2.40 0.35
CA ASP A 201 2.21 -1.88 -0.91
C ASP A 201 1.78 -0.41 -1.12
N ASP A 202 2.41 0.28 -2.06
CA ASP A 202 2.03 1.65 -2.43
C ASP A 202 0.91 1.70 -3.47
N ILE A 203 0.89 0.77 -4.44
CA ILE A 203 -0.12 0.72 -5.51
C ILE A 203 -0.56 -0.71 -5.78
N TYR A 204 -1.85 -0.97 -5.61
CA TYR A 204 -2.49 -2.18 -6.08
C TYR A 204 -2.96 -1.99 -7.54
N THR A 205 -2.40 -2.76 -8.47
CA THR A 205 -2.83 -2.77 -9.88
C THR A 205 -3.69 -4.01 -10.16
N THR A 206 -3.11 -5.08 -10.65
CA THR A 206 -3.78 -6.38 -10.87
C THR A 206 -3.78 -7.29 -9.64
N GLY A 207 -3.04 -6.90 -8.60
CA GLY A 207 -2.83 -7.72 -7.41
C GLY A 207 -1.78 -8.83 -7.57
N SER A 208 -1.17 -8.98 -8.77
CA SER A 208 -0.20 -10.05 -9.04
C SER A 208 1.01 -10.02 -8.10
N THR A 209 1.48 -8.83 -7.69
CA THR A 209 2.58 -8.69 -6.73
C THR A 209 2.17 -9.19 -5.35
N MET A 210 1.04 -8.72 -4.83
CA MET A 210 0.54 -9.15 -3.52
C MET A 210 0.25 -10.66 -3.51
N GLU A 211 -0.33 -11.19 -4.58
CA GLU A 211 -0.63 -12.60 -4.71
C GLU A 211 0.63 -13.47 -4.72
N SER A 212 1.69 -13.05 -5.43
CA SER A 212 2.99 -13.76 -5.42
C SER A 212 3.65 -13.72 -4.03
N CYS A 213 3.60 -12.58 -3.35
CA CYS A 213 4.08 -12.44 -1.97
C CYS A 213 3.29 -13.32 -0.98
N ALA A 214 1.96 -13.33 -1.13
CA ALA A 214 1.10 -14.14 -0.27
C ALA A 214 1.37 -15.65 -0.46
N LYS A 215 1.55 -16.12 -1.69
CA LYS A 215 1.92 -17.51 -1.96
C LYS A 215 3.23 -17.89 -1.27
N ALA A 216 4.24 -17.03 -1.33
CA ALA A 216 5.53 -17.27 -0.66
C ALA A 216 5.38 -17.36 0.86
N LEU A 217 4.59 -16.50 1.49
CA LEU A 217 4.33 -16.50 2.93
C LEU A 217 3.52 -17.72 3.38
N LEU A 218 2.47 -18.08 2.65
CA LEU A 218 1.66 -19.28 2.93
C LEU A 218 2.51 -20.58 2.82
N ALA A 219 3.36 -20.66 1.78
CA ALA A 219 4.28 -21.78 1.61
C ALA A 219 5.34 -21.87 2.73
N ALA A 220 5.63 -20.74 3.40
CA ALA A 220 6.54 -20.68 4.53
C ALA A 220 5.88 -20.94 5.89
N GLY A 221 4.54 -21.10 5.96
CA GLY A 221 3.81 -21.48 7.16
C GLY A 221 2.87 -20.43 7.76
N VAL A 222 2.77 -19.23 7.16
CA VAL A 222 1.73 -18.25 7.51
C VAL A 222 0.36 -18.85 7.16
N GLN A 223 -0.63 -18.68 8.02
CA GLN A 223 -1.96 -19.29 7.83
C GLN A 223 -2.90 -18.43 6.98
N GLN A 224 -2.87 -17.11 7.20
CA GLN A 224 -3.73 -16.15 6.50
C GLN A 224 -2.94 -14.89 6.13
N VAL A 225 -3.15 -14.43 4.90
CA VAL A 225 -2.53 -13.20 4.39
C VAL A 225 -3.62 -12.22 3.99
N TYR A 226 -3.55 -11.03 4.54
CA TYR A 226 -4.35 -9.87 4.19
C TYR A 226 -3.50 -8.88 3.41
N GLY A 227 -4.11 -7.85 2.84
CA GLY A 227 -3.39 -6.82 2.09
C GLY A 227 -3.87 -5.41 2.42
N PHE A 228 -2.96 -4.47 2.34
CA PHE A 228 -3.23 -3.04 2.33
C PHE A 228 -2.38 -2.38 1.25
N ALA A 229 -2.99 -1.54 0.41
CA ALA A 229 -2.28 -0.67 -0.50
C ALA A 229 -2.74 0.78 -0.31
N LEU A 230 -1.80 1.73 -0.36
CA LEU A 230 -2.16 3.13 -0.20
C LEU A 230 -3.06 3.60 -1.34
N SER A 231 -2.90 3.03 -2.54
CA SER A 231 -3.76 3.34 -3.67
C SER A 231 -4.02 2.15 -4.59
N SER A 232 -5.07 2.23 -5.40
CA SER A 232 -5.34 1.25 -6.45
C SER A 232 -5.90 1.89 -7.72
N GLY A 233 -5.73 1.22 -8.86
CA GLY A 233 -6.51 1.51 -10.06
C GLY A 233 -7.98 1.16 -9.82
N ARG A 234 -8.88 1.71 -10.66
CA ARG A 234 -10.30 1.33 -10.68
C ARG A 234 -10.50 -0.01 -11.37
N ASP A 235 -11.64 -0.62 -11.11
CA ASP A 235 -12.15 -1.69 -11.96
C ASP A 235 -12.45 -1.10 -13.34
N GLU A 236 -11.88 -1.68 -14.39
CA GLU A 236 -12.23 -1.34 -15.77
C GLU A 236 -13.37 -2.26 -16.16
N ALA A 237 -14.59 -1.72 -16.11
CA ALA A 237 -15.78 -2.40 -16.59
C ALA A 237 -15.76 -2.51 -18.11
#